data_5c28b5b0ad296899bc2f9e32a45fa468
#
_entry.id   5c28b5b0ad296899bc2f9e32a45fa468
#
_cell.length_a   1.000
_cell.length_b   1.000
_cell.length_c   1.000
_cell.angle_alpha   90.00
_cell.angle_beta   90.00
_cell.angle_gamma   90.00
#
_symmetry.space_group_name_H-M   'P 1'
#
loop_
_entity.id
_entity.type
_entity.pdbx_description
1 polymer ?
#
loop_
_entity_poly.entity_id
_entity_poly.type
_entity_poly.pdbx_seq_one_letter_code
_entity_poly.pdbx_strand_id
1 'polypeptide(L)'
;SSFEPGRGYWYIATEPFIFEYNEASSSVASASNNILAPIPSELEYYQSTNQGFYFIQDLDLNHYEIESDDWIVAFNGADIVGARQWNGSYTDIPVMGYDGGNNNFDSDRNTDGFCRPGDVPVFKLFKSLTGEYIDLESSQPIPEWQNNQVFVLSSLADKEFPYSVELHAAYPNPFNPSTTISYEVPFGGSDINLSIYDIMGRRVDVLVNDFQQQSVEPYAVKWNAENMASGIYFVRLLSGDSIQTQKIMLIK
;
A
#
# COMPACT_ATOMS: atom_id res chain seq x y z
N SER A 1 -16.05 -29.55 10.68
CA SER A 1 -16.30 -28.18 11.15
C SER A 1 -17.79 -28.00 11.26
N SER A 2 -18.31 -27.49 12.38
CA SER A 2 -19.73 -27.21 12.59
C SER A 2 -20.01 -25.73 12.33
N PHE A 3 -21.06 -25.45 11.59
CA PHE A 3 -21.54 -24.09 11.38
C PHE A 3 -22.39 -23.62 12.58
N GLU A 4 -22.24 -22.36 12.97
CA GLU A 4 -23.03 -21.75 14.02
C GLU A 4 -24.25 -21.05 13.42
N PRO A 5 -25.45 -21.22 13.96
CA PRO A 5 -26.65 -20.54 13.48
C PRO A 5 -26.52 -19.02 13.57
N GLY A 6 -26.99 -18.30 12.55
CA GLY A 6 -27.03 -16.83 12.52
C GLY A 6 -25.76 -16.15 11.99
N ARG A 7 -24.77 -16.92 11.56
CA ARG A 7 -23.60 -16.38 10.86
C ARG A 7 -23.68 -16.70 9.37
N GLY A 8 -23.25 -15.77 8.54
CA GLY A 8 -23.00 -16.03 7.13
C GLY A 8 -21.66 -16.76 6.98
N TYR A 9 -21.65 -17.86 6.24
CA TYR A 9 -20.44 -18.61 5.96
C TYR A 9 -20.24 -18.68 4.45
N TRP A 10 -19.01 -18.44 4.02
CA TRP A 10 -18.58 -18.72 2.65
C TRP A 10 -17.81 -20.03 2.68
N TYR A 11 -18.18 -20.95 1.81
CA TYR A 11 -17.51 -22.23 1.70
C TYR A 11 -16.93 -22.39 0.30
N ILE A 12 -15.62 -22.56 0.22
CA ILE A 12 -14.91 -22.86 -1.04
C ILE A 12 -14.69 -24.37 -1.08
N ALA A 13 -15.44 -25.06 -1.95
CA ALA A 13 -15.23 -26.49 -2.16
C ALA A 13 -14.20 -26.71 -3.27
N THR A 14 -13.19 -27.49 -2.98
CA THR A 14 -12.20 -27.96 -3.95
C THR A 14 -12.69 -29.17 -4.74
N GLU A 15 -13.74 -29.86 -4.26
CA GLU A 15 -14.37 -31.00 -4.88
C GLU A 15 -15.90 -30.91 -4.71
N PRO A 16 -16.69 -31.53 -5.61
CA PRO A 16 -18.15 -31.59 -5.44
C PRO A 16 -18.53 -32.28 -4.13
N PHE A 17 -19.39 -31.66 -3.34
CA PHE A 17 -19.92 -32.26 -2.11
C PHE A 17 -21.41 -31.97 -1.97
N ILE A 18 -22.09 -32.81 -1.16
CA ILE A 18 -23.49 -32.60 -0.84
C ILE A 18 -23.56 -31.85 0.50
N PHE A 19 -24.24 -30.72 0.50
CA PHE A 19 -24.52 -29.95 1.71
C PHE A 19 -25.92 -30.32 2.22
N GLU A 20 -25.98 -30.91 3.39
CA GLU A 20 -27.24 -31.18 4.09
C GLU A 20 -27.44 -30.16 5.22
N TYR A 21 -28.50 -29.40 5.11
CA TYR A 21 -28.92 -28.48 6.18
C TYR A 21 -29.92 -29.17 7.10
N ASN A 22 -29.49 -29.53 8.30
CA ASN A 22 -30.38 -30.03 9.32
C ASN A 22 -30.88 -28.86 10.17
N GLU A 23 -32.15 -28.51 10.09
CA GLU A 23 -32.79 -27.66 11.07
C GLU A 23 -32.86 -28.40 12.42
N ALA A 24 -31.85 -28.21 13.24
CA ALA A 24 -31.95 -28.60 14.65
C ALA A 24 -33.02 -27.74 15.31
N SER A 25 -34.00 -28.42 15.92
CA SER A 25 -35.09 -27.88 16.70
C SER A 25 -34.78 -26.56 17.41
N SER A 26 -35.65 -25.59 17.17
CA SER A 26 -35.77 -24.27 17.76
C SER A 26 -35.27 -24.11 19.22
N SER A 27 -34.02 -23.87 19.41
CA SER A 27 -33.55 -22.95 20.43
C SER A 27 -33.28 -21.63 19.72
N VAL A 28 -34.01 -20.60 20.11
CA VAL A 28 -33.73 -19.23 19.66
C VAL A 28 -32.33 -18.92 20.13
N ALA A 29 -31.35 -19.21 19.28
CA ALA A 29 -30.00 -18.72 19.50
C ALA A 29 -30.13 -17.21 19.49
N SER A 30 -29.82 -16.56 20.61
CA SER A 30 -29.62 -15.13 20.64
C SER A 30 -28.54 -14.85 19.58
N ALA A 31 -28.96 -14.27 18.45
CA ALA A 31 -28.01 -13.74 17.50
C ALA A 31 -27.15 -12.78 18.31
N SER A 32 -25.90 -13.13 18.56
CA SER A 32 -24.93 -12.11 18.92
C SER A 32 -24.95 -11.19 17.71
N ASN A 33 -25.54 -10.02 17.87
CA ASN A 33 -25.45 -8.96 16.89
C ASN A 33 -23.95 -8.62 16.80
N ASN A 34 -23.20 -9.31 15.95
CA ASN A 34 -22.02 -8.75 15.38
C ASN A 34 -22.52 -7.65 14.42
N ILE A 35 -22.93 -6.54 15.02
CA ILE A 35 -23.15 -5.31 14.29
C ILE A 35 -21.77 -5.00 13.73
N LEU A 36 -21.63 -5.13 12.41
CA LEU A 36 -20.45 -4.64 11.73
C LEU A 36 -20.24 -3.20 12.21
N ALA A 37 -19.03 -2.86 12.63
CA ALA A 37 -18.73 -1.51 13.05
C ALA A 37 -19.15 -0.56 11.92
N PRO A 38 -19.80 0.58 12.25
CA PRO A 38 -20.13 1.57 11.23
C PRO A 38 -18.85 2.00 10.52
N ILE A 39 -18.89 2.07 9.20
CA ILE A 39 -17.76 2.53 8.40
C ILE A 39 -17.45 3.98 8.83
N PRO A 40 -16.18 4.31 9.17
CA PRO A 40 -15.76 5.68 9.43
C PRO A 40 -16.08 6.60 8.25
N SER A 41 -16.41 7.86 8.53
CA SER A 41 -16.78 8.84 7.48
C SER A 41 -15.68 9.02 6.43
N GLU A 42 -14.43 8.85 6.81
CA GLU A 42 -13.25 8.92 5.93
C GLU A 42 -13.16 7.75 4.96
N LEU A 43 -13.84 6.64 5.26
CA LEU A 43 -13.83 5.40 4.47
C LEU A 43 -15.16 5.16 3.76
N GLU A 44 -16.09 6.13 3.78
CA GLU A 44 -17.38 5.97 3.13
C GLU A 44 -17.23 5.83 1.61
N TYR A 45 -17.98 4.90 1.05
CA TYR A 45 -18.08 4.68 -0.40
C TYR A 45 -19.50 4.26 -0.78
N TYR A 46 -19.86 4.46 -2.04
CA TYR A 46 -21.18 4.06 -2.54
C TYR A 46 -21.29 2.55 -2.68
N GLN A 47 -22.46 2.02 -2.33
CA GLN A 47 -22.77 0.61 -2.57
C GLN A 47 -23.20 0.42 -4.03
N SER A 48 -22.53 -0.50 -4.72
CA SER A 48 -22.86 -0.90 -6.09
C SER A 48 -23.58 -2.23 -6.11
N THR A 49 -24.36 -2.45 -7.17
CA THR A 49 -24.96 -3.76 -7.47
C THR A 49 -23.92 -4.75 -8.00
N ASN A 50 -22.80 -4.26 -8.51
CA ASN A 50 -21.67 -5.04 -8.96
C ASN A 50 -20.59 -5.08 -7.89
N GLN A 51 -20.20 -6.26 -7.46
CA GLN A 51 -19.19 -6.42 -6.42
C GLN A 51 -18.41 -7.73 -6.59
N GLY A 52 -17.13 -7.69 -6.26
CA GLY A 52 -16.26 -8.84 -6.08
C GLY A 52 -15.83 -8.93 -4.61
N PHE A 53 -15.48 -10.11 -4.13
CA PHE A 53 -15.08 -10.32 -2.75
C PHE A 53 -13.64 -10.80 -2.68
N TYR A 54 -12.81 -10.09 -1.94
CA TYR A 54 -11.43 -10.49 -1.67
C TYR A 54 -11.31 -10.88 -0.20
N PHE A 55 -11.01 -12.14 0.05
CA PHE A 55 -10.76 -12.68 1.38
C PHE A 55 -9.28 -12.62 1.66
N ILE A 56 -8.90 -11.89 2.70
CA ILE A 56 -7.51 -11.80 3.15
C ILE A 56 -7.30 -12.88 4.21
N GLN A 57 -6.46 -13.86 3.89
CA GLN A 57 -6.21 -14.96 4.82
C GLN A 57 -5.31 -14.53 5.97
N ASP A 58 -4.29 -13.70 5.69
CA ASP A 58 -3.34 -13.24 6.69
C ASP A 58 -2.81 -11.83 6.40
N LEU A 59 -2.37 -11.12 7.46
CA LEU A 59 -1.61 -9.88 7.37
C LEU A 59 -0.25 -10.08 8.00
N ASP A 60 0.81 -9.89 7.22
CA ASP A 60 2.19 -9.96 7.66
C ASP A 60 2.78 -8.54 7.76
N LEU A 61 2.62 -7.93 8.93
CA LEU A 61 3.03 -6.56 9.19
C LEU A 61 4.35 -6.55 9.96
N ASN A 62 5.39 -6.00 9.35
CA ASN A 62 6.73 -5.93 9.93
C ASN A 62 6.96 -4.66 10.75
N HIS A 63 6.27 -3.57 10.40
CA HIS A 63 6.53 -2.24 10.97
C HIS A 63 5.33 -1.70 11.75
N TYR A 64 4.19 -2.34 11.65
CA TYR A 64 2.95 -1.88 12.28
C TYR A 64 2.30 -3.00 13.08
N GLU A 65 1.76 -2.65 14.24
CA GLU A 65 0.84 -3.53 14.95
C GLU A 65 -0.58 -3.26 14.45
N ILE A 66 -1.38 -4.33 14.31
CA ILE A 66 -2.78 -4.20 13.93
C ILE A 66 -3.65 -4.08 15.18
N GLU A 67 -4.47 -3.05 15.22
CA GLU A 67 -5.44 -2.82 16.28
C GLU A 67 -6.82 -3.35 15.86
N SER A 68 -7.67 -3.60 16.85
CA SER A 68 -9.00 -4.18 16.61
C SER A 68 -9.95 -3.28 15.84
N ASP A 69 -9.66 -1.98 15.74
CA ASP A 69 -10.43 -0.95 15.06
C ASP A 69 -9.81 -0.51 13.72
N ASP A 70 -8.70 -1.14 13.30
CA ASP A 70 -8.09 -0.90 12.00
C ASP A 70 -8.91 -1.50 10.85
N TRP A 71 -8.78 -0.91 9.67
CA TRP A 71 -9.55 -1.28 8.48
C TRP A 71 -8.64 -1.65 7.32
N ILE A 72 -9.06 -2.63 6.55
CA ILE A 72 -8.50 -2.87 5.22
C ILE A 72 -9.40 -2.15 4.22
N VAL A 73 -8.78 -1.31 3.39
CA VAL A 73 -9.46 -0.46 2.42
C VAL A 73 -9.00 -0.83 1.02
N ALA A 74 -9.94 -1.06 0.13
CA ALA A 74 -9.68 -1.33 -1.28
C ALA A 74 -9.86 -0.05 -2.10
N PHE A 75 -8.92 0.20 -2.99
CA PHE A 75 -8.89 1.35 -3.90
C PHE A 75 -8.90 0.89 -5.36
N ASN A 76 -9.55 1.68 -6.22
CA ASN A 76 -9.35 1.67 -7.67
C ASN A 76 -8.88 3.07 -8.08
N GLY A 77 -7.59 3.19 -8.40
CA GLY A 77 -6.97 4.52 -8.56
C GLY A 77 -7.03 5.34 -7.26
N ALA A 78 -7.75 6.47 -7.28
CA ALA A 78 -7.94 7.33 -6.11
C ALA A 78 -9.24 7.04 -5.34
N ASP A 79 -10.14 6.23 -5.89
CA ASP A 79 -11.47 6.00 -5.33
C ASP A 79 -11.47 4.84 -4.35
N ILE A 80 -12.10 5.02 -3.19
CA ILE A 80 -12.38 3.93 -2.26
C ILE A 80 -13.52 3.10 -2.85
N VAL A 81 -13.25 1.81 -3.06
CA VAL A 81 -14.20 0.87 -3.65
C VAL A 81 -14.62 -0.24 -2.67
N GLY A 82 -14.06 -0.24 -1.48
CA GLY A 82 -14.41 -1.19 -0.44
C GLY A 82 -13.64 -0.94 0.84
N ALA A 83 -14.25 -1.26 1.98
CA ALA A 83 -13.61 -1.19 3.27
C ALA A 83 -14.19 -2.24 4.21
N ARG A 84 -13.33 -2.85 5.02
CA ARG A 84 -13.72 -3.80 6.06
C ARG A 84 -12.81 -3.67 7.26
N GLN A 85 -13.41 -3.59 8.45
CA GLN A 85 -12.65 -3.68 9.69
C GLN A 85 -11.94 -5.03 9.77
N TRP A 86 -10.66 -5.02 10.13
CA TRP A 86 -9.91 -6.26 10.26
C TRP A 86 -10.49 -7.11 11.40
N ASN A 87 -10.85 -8.33 11.10
CA ASN A 87 -11.42 -9.28 12.05
C ASN A 87 -10.65 -10.63 12.08
N GLY A 88 -9.37 -10.58 11.75
CA GLY A 88 -8.53 -11.77 11.70
C GLY A 88 -8.58 -12.49 10.34
N SER A 89 -8.07 -13.71 10.34
CA SER A 89 -7.96 -14.51 9.11
C SER A 89 -9.27 -14.64 8.37
N TYR A 90 -9.18 -14.55 7.03
CA TYR A 90 -10.31 -14.58 6.10
C TYR A 90 -11.27 -13.39 6.25
N THR A 91 -10.76 -12.22 6.65
CA THR A 91 -11.54 -10.98 6.54
C THR A 91 -11.96 -10.76 5.10
N ASP A 92 -13.26 -10.64 4.85
CA ASP A 92 -13.84 -10.41 3.52
C ASP A 92 -13.91 -8.91 3.20
N ILE A 93 -13.41 -8.52 2.06
CA ILE A 93 -13.49 -7.14 1.58
C ILE A 93 -14.37 -7.10 0.33
N PRO A 94 -15.58 -6.51 0.42
CA PRO A 94 -16.41 -6.29 -0.74
C PRO A 94 -15.80 -5.16 -1.56
N VAL A 95 -15.42 -5.44 -2.80
CA VAL A 95 -14.86 -4.47 -3.74
C VAL A 95 -15.93 -4.15 -4.78
N MET A 96 -16.39 -2.90 -4.75
CA MET A 96 -17.47 -2.42 -5.62
C MET A 96 -17.01 -2.20 -7.05
N GLY A 97 -17.87 -2.53 -7.98
CA GLY A 97 -17.66 -2.30 -9.40
C GLY A 97 -18.57 -1.24 -9.97
N TYR A 98 -18.21 -0.74 -11.15
CA TYR A 98 -19.01 0.18 -11.93
C TYR A 98 -20.34 -0.47 -12.33
N ASP A 99 -21.46 0.15 -12.02
CA ASP A 99 -22.82 -0.35 -12.30
C ASP A 99 -23.62 0.49 -13.29
N GLY A 100 -22.93 1.30 -14.09
CA GLY A 100 -23.54 2.11 -15.14
C GLY A 100 -23.68 3.59 -14.82
N GLY A 101 -23.24 4.03 -13.64
CA GLY A 101 -23.25 5.43 -13.18
C GLY A 101 -24.58 6.14 -13.47
N ASN A 102 -25.04 6.99 -12.59
CA ASN A 102 -26.09 7.99 -12.81
C ASN A 102 -27.32 7.50 -13.60
N ASN A 103 -27.98 6.46 -13.12
CA ASN A 103 -29.38 6.21 -13.51
C ASN A 103 -30.22 7.33 -12.94
N ASN A 104 -31.04 7.98 -13.75
CA ASN A 104 -31.88 9.16 -13.51
C ASN A 104 -32.75 9.17 -12.21
N PHE A 105 -32.56 8.22 -11.32
CA PHE A 105 -33.27 8.06 -10.05
C PHE A 105 -32.45 8.47 -8.81
N ASP A 106 -31.11 8.57 -8.92
CA ASP A 106 -30.27 8.97 -7.81
C ASP A 106 -29.07 9.76 -8.35
N SER A 107 -29.21 11.06 -8.45
CA SER A 107 -28.20 11.97 -9.01
C SER A 107 -26.90 12.04 -8.19
N ASP A 108 -26.93 11.53 -6.98
CA ASP A 108 -25.82 11.62 -6.03
C ASP A 108 -24.95 10.36 -6.03
N ARG A 109 -25.36 9.32 -6.76
CA ARG A 109 -24.67 8.03 -6.81
C ARG A 109 -23.65 8.01 -7.94
N ASN A 110 -22.37 8.13 -7.60
CA ASN A 110 -21.29 8.08 -8.56
C ASN A 110 -20.41 6.84 -8.37
N THR A 111 -20.41 5.94 -9.37
CA THR A 111 -19.56 4.75 -9.41
C THR A 111 -18.54 4.81 -10.56
N ASP A 112 -18.30 5.97 -11.15
CA ASP A 112 -17.46 6.13 -12.36
C ASP A 112 -16.02 5.64 -12.16
N GLY A 113 -15.44 5.85 -10.97
CA GLY A 113 -14.12 5.38 -10.60
C GLY A 113 -14.08 3.93 -10.07
N PHE A 114 -15.22 3.23 -10.01
CA PHE A 114 -15.28 1.88 -9.47
C PHE A 114 -14.73 0.83 -10.43
N CYS A 115 -14.38 -0.34 -9.87
CA CYS A 115 -13.71 -1.41 -10.63
C CYS A 115 -14.52 -1.86 -11.85
N ARG A 116 -13.82 -2.12 -12.92
CA ARG A 116 -14.34 -2.77 -14.15
C ARG A 116 -13.64 -4.11 -14.34
N PRO A 117 -14.23 -5.05 -15.09
CA PRO A 117 -13.55 -6.30 -15.40
C PRO A 117 -12.15 -6.06 -15.97
N GLY A 118 -11.13 -6.63 -15.32
CA GLY A 118 -9.73 -6.45 -15.65
C GLY A 118 -8.97 -5.45 -14.76
N ASP A 119 -9.67 -4.63 -13.96
CA ASP A 119 -9.00 -3.76 -12.99
C ASP A 119 -8.44 -4.59 -11.82
N VAL A 120 -7.33 -4.16 -11.28
CA VAL A 120 -6.71 -4.79 -10.11
C VAL A 120 -6.81 -3.83 -8.92
N PRO A 121 -7.59 -4.15 -7.88
CA PRO A 121 -7.70 -3.27 -6.72
C PRO A 121 -6.39 -3.23 -5.93
N VAL A 122 -6.13 -2.07 -5.31
CA VAL A 122 -5.02 -1.87 -4.38
C VAL A 122 -5.57 -1.89 -2.97
N PHE A 123 -4.88 -2.57 -2.06
CA PHE A 123 -5.28 -2.65 -0.66
C PHE A 123 -4.37 -1.82 0.23
N LYS A 124 -4.96 -1.15 1.21
CA LYS A 124 -4.24 -0.38 2.24
C LYS A 124 -4.81 -0.71 3.62
N LEU A 125 -3.94 -0.69 4.62
CA LEU A 125 -4.37 -0.68 6.01
C LEU A 125 -4.62 0.76 6.45
N PHE A 126 -5.81 1.03 6.96
CA PHE A 126 -6.15 2.31 7.57
C PHE A 126 -6.06 2.19 9.09
N LYS A 127 -5.22 2.99 9.70
CA LYS A 127 -5.04 3.09 11.14
C LYS A 127 -6.07 4.04 11.73
N SER A 128 -7.10 3.52 12.37
CA SER A 128 -8.19 4.34 12.93
C SER A 128 -7.73 5.38 13.95
N LEU A 129 -6.68 5.08 14.70
CA LEU A 129 -6.14 5.99 15.72
C LEU A 129 -5.45 7.23 15.12
N THR A 130 -4.74 7.06 14.00
CA THR A 130 -3.90 8.12 13.40
C THR A 130 -4.48 8.70 12.12
N GLY A 131 -5.42 8.00 11.47
CA GLY A 131 -5.93 8.33 10.14
C GLY A 131 -4.93 8.03 9.01
N GLU A 132 -3.87 7.28 9.29
CA GLU A 132 -2.83 6.95 8.34
C GLU A 132 -3.21 5.78 7.45
N TYR A 133 -2.85 5.84 6.15
CA TYR A 133 -2.94 4.74 5.21
C TYR A 133 -1.56 4.11 4.99
N ILE A 134 -1.48 2.80 5.17
CA ILE A 134 -0.29 2.00 4.95
C ILE A 134 -0.52 1.14 3.71
N ASP A 135 0.35 1.25 2.72
CA ASP A 135 0.27 0.45 1.51
C ASP A 135 0.52 -1.03 1.82
N LEU A 136 -0.34 -1.90 1.29
CA LEU A 136 -0.22 -3.34 1.43
C LEU A 136 0.11 -3.97 0.07
N GLU A 137 1.07 -4.87 0.08
CA GLU A 137 1.48 -5.64 -1.10
C GLU A 137 1.21 -7.14 -0.88
N SER A 138 0.87 -7.82 -1.94
CA SER A 138 0.74 -9.28 -1.93
C SER A 138 1.98 -9.91 -2.55
N SER A 139 2.45 -11.01 -1.96
CA SER A 139 3.54 -11.82 -2.54
C SER A 139 3.15 -12.51 -3.86
N GLN A 140 1.85 -12.58 -4.14
CA GLN A 140 1.30 -13.14 -5.39
C GLN A 140 0.52 -12.06 -6.12
N PRO A 141 0.41 -12.13 -7.46
CA PRO A 141 -0.41 -11.19 -8.20
C PRO A 141 -1.84 -11.15 -7.67
N ILE A 142 -2.34 -9.96 -7.36
CA ILE A 142 -3.74 -9.76 -6.97
C ILE A 142 -4.60 -10.05 -8.20
N PRO A 143 -5.62 -10.92 -8.10
CA PRO A 143 -6.50 -11.23 -9.21
C PRO A 143 -7.26 -10.00 -9.71
N GLU A 144 -7.43 -9.92 -11.02
CA GLU A 144 -8.27 -8.92 -11.66
C GLU A 144 -9.72 -9.00 -11.15
N TRP A 145 -10.30 -7.83 -10.89
CA TRP A 145 -11.66 -7.74 -10.42
C TRP A 145 -12.67 -8.31 -11.44
N GLN A 146 -13.61 -9.09 -10.95
CA GLN A 146 -14.74 -9.60 -11.72
C GLN A 146 -16.01 -9.58 -10.85
N ASN A 147 -17.13 -9.23 -11.48
CA ASN A 147 -18.42 -9.17 -10.78
C ASN A 147 -18.85 -10.56 -10.26
N ASN A 148 -19.34 -10.60 -9.03
CA ASN A 148 -19.82 -11.81 -8.34
C ASN A 148 -18.75 -12.91 -8.20
N GLN A 149 -17.46 -12.56 -8.22
CA GLN A 149 -16.37 -13.49 -7.99
C GLN A 149 -15.84 -13.36 -6.54
N VAL A 150 -15.30 -14.48 -6.08
CA VAL A 150 -14.64 -14.60 -4.78
C VAL A 150 -13.18 -14.93 -5.02
N PHE A 151 -12.29 -14.14 -4.43
CA PHE A 151 -10.86 -14.32 -4.50
C PHE A 151 -10.31 -14.55 -3.09
N VAL A 152 -9.26 -15.33 -2.96
CA VAL A 152 -8.55 -15.51 -1.69
C VAL A 152 -7.11 -15.05 -1.88
N LEU A 153 -6.70 -14.07 -1.10
CA LEU A 153 -5.32 -13.62 -1.00
C LEU A 153 -4.69 -14.29 0.22
N SER A 154 -3.61 -15.03 0.02
CA SER A 154 -2.95 -15.79 1.09
C SER A 154 -2.35 -14.89 2.16
N SER A 155 -1.73 -13.78 1.75
CA SER A 155 -1.21 -12.77 2.67
C SER A 155 -1.11 -11.41 1.99
N LEU A 156 -1.34 -10.37 2.78
CA LEU A 156 -0.92 -9.01 2.48
C LEU A 156 0.11 -8.58 3.52
N ALA A 157 1.14 -7.90 3.09
CA ALA A 157 2.21 -7.38 3.94
C ALA A 157 2.30 -5.86 3.79
N ASP A 158 2.75 -5.19 4.83
CA ASP A 158 3.17 -3.80 4.70
C ASP A 158 4.36 -3.72 3.75
N LYS A 159 4.38 -2.68 2.91
CA LYS A 159 5.47 -2.47 1.97
C LYS A 159 6.78 -2.33 2.74
N GLU A 160 7.78 -3.11 2.35
CA GLU A 160 9.10 -3.06 3.00
C GLU A 160 9.71 -1.67 2.81
N PHE A 161 9.99 -0.99 3.92
CA PHE A 161 10.83 0.20 3.91
C PHE A 161 12.29 -0.22 4.14
N PRO A 162 13.24 0.51 3.58
CA PRO A 162 14.64 0.27 3.87
C PRO A 162 14.92 0.41 5.38
N TYR A 163 15.69 -0.50 5.94
CA TYR A 163 16.08 -0.44 7.37
C TYR A 163 17.11 0.64 7.66
N SER A 164 17.79 1.11 6.63
CA SER A 164 18.81 2.14 6.72
C SER A 164 18.82 2.98 5.47
N VAL A 165 19.34 4.20 5.60
CA VAL A 165 19.58 5.04 4.42
C VAL A 165 20.50 4.30 3.45
N GLU A 166 20.17 4.29 2.16
CA GLU A 166 20.98 3.68 1.11
C GLU A 166 21.20 4.69 -0.04
N LEU A 167 22.46 4.82 -0.46
CA LEU A 167 22.86 5.68 -1.57
C LEU A 167 23.03 4.84 -2.84
N HIS A 168 22.17 5.05 -3.82
CA HIS A 168 22.22 4.35 -5.09
C HIS A 168 23.25 4.93 -6.06
N ALA A 169 23.58 4.14 -7.09
CA ALA A 169 24.47 4.55 -8.14
C ALA A 169 23.92 5.77 -8.90
N ALA A 170 24.70 6.86 -8.92
CA ALA A 170 24.34 8.06 -9.69
C ALA A 170 24.28 7.76 -11.19
N TYR A 171 23.26 8.26 -11.87
CA TYR A 171 23.09 8.04 -13.30
C TYR A 171 22.69 9.33 -14.03
N PRO A 172 23.32 9.59 -15.19
CA PRO A 172 24.47 8.90 -15.78
C PRO A 172 25.76 9.09 -14.97
N ASN A 173 26.70 8.12 -15.06
CA ASN A 173 28.05 8.24 -14.52
C ASN A 173 29.01 7.42 -15.41
N PRO A 174 29.95 8.02 -16.19
CA PRO A 174 30.25 9.45 -16.24
C PRO A 174 29.11 10.33 -16.77
N PHE A 175 29.12 11.64 -16.42
CA PHE A 175 28.02 12.56 -16.74
C PHE A 175 28.50 13.87 -17.37
N ASN A 176 27.59 14.58 -18.10
CA ASN A 176 27.82 15.87 -18.74
C ASN A 176 26.51 16.66 -18.90
N PRO A 177 26.32 17.84 -18.35
CA PRO A 177 26.92 18.31 -17.09
C PRO A 177 26.13 17.87 -15.87
N SER A 178 25.06 17.05 -16.03
CA SER A 178 24.13 16.69 -14.98
C SER A 178 24.10 15.20 -14.72
N THR A 179 23.88 14.83 -13.46
CA THR A 179 23.60 13.46 -13.02
C THR A 179 22.50 13.47 -11.99
N THR A 180 21.80 12.36 -11.87
CA THR A 180 20.78 12.13 -10.82
C THR A 180 21.36 11.22 -9.76
N ILE A 181 21.21 11.62 -8.51
CA ILE A 181 21.63 10.89 -7.32
C ILE A 181 20.36 10.47 -6.61
N SER A 182 20.20 9.19 -6.41
CA SER A 182 19.05 8.64 -5.67
C SER A 182 19.47 7.96 -4.39
N TYR A 183 18.60 8.01 -3.40
CA TYR A 183 18.81 7.41 -2.09
C TYR A 183 17.48 7.03 -1.45
N GLU A 184 17.52 6.06 -0.56
CA GLU A 184 16.38 5.60 0.21
C GLU A 184 16.42 6.16 1.62
N VAL A 185 15.22 6.41 2.18
CA VAL A 185 15.05 6.89 3.56
C VAL A 185 14.30 5.83 4.34
N PRO A 186 14.81 5.42 5.52
CA PRO A 186 14.24 4.33 6.30
C PRO A 186 12.90 4.69 6.90
N PHE A 187 12.22 3.65 7.41
CA PHE A 187 11.02 3.80 8.22
C PHE A 187 11.26 4.80 9.36
N GLY A 188 10.27 5.66 9.60
CA GLY A 188 10.35 6.75 10.58
C GLY A 188 11.00 8.03 10.06
N GLY A 189 11.56 8.02 8.85
CA GLY A 189 12.28 9.17 8.27
C GLY A 189 13.68 9.34 8.86
N SER A 190 14.44 10.28 8.35
CA SER A 190 15.78 10.59 8.84
C SER A 190 16.26 11.98 8.44
N ASP A 191 17.17 12.54 9.22
CA ASP A 191 17.94 13.72 8.85
C ASP A 191 18.96 13.36 7.77
N ILE A 192 18.82 13.95 6.59
CA ILE A 192 19.64 13.68 5.43
C ILE A 192 20.56 14.86 5.13
N ASN A 193 21.86 14.58 5.04
CA ASN A 193 22.82 15.51 4.44
C ASN A 193 23.45 14.85 3.23
N LEU A 194 23.08 15.30 2.03
CA LEU A 194 23.62 14.87 0.74
C LEU A 194 24.50 15.98 0.18
N SER A 195 25.79 15.73 0.12
CA SER A 195 26.78 16.75 -0.26
C SER A 195 27.78 16.22 -1.28
N ILE A 196 28.33 17.13 -2.10
CA ILE A 196 29.34 16.82 -3.11
C ILE A 196 30.69 17.35 -2.65
N TYR A 197 31.75 16.55 -2.86
CA TYR A 197 33.11 16.86 -2.51
C TYR A 197 34.03 16.69 -3.71
N ASP A 198 35.08 17.52 -3.79
CA ASP A 198 36.15 17.34 -4.74
C ASP A 198 37.22 16.32 -4.26
N ILE A 199 38.23 16.04 -5.09
CA ILE A 199 39.32 15.10 -4.78
C ILE A 199 40.20 15.57 -3.59
N MET A 200 40.11 16.84 -3.21
CA MET A 200 40.83 17.41 -2.07
C MET A 200 39.98 17.30 -0.76
N GLY A 201 38.78 16.73 -0.84
CA GLY A 201 37.87 16.63 0.29
C GLY A 201 37.15 17.94 0.63
N ARG A 202 37.20 18.94 -0.22
CA ARG A 202 36.47 20.19 -0.03
C ARG A 202 35.02 19.99 -0.51
N ARG A 203 34.06 20.39 0.32
CA ARG A 203 32.66 20.38 -0.05
C ARG A 203 32.39 21.46 -1.11
N VAL A 204 31.91 21.05 -2.28
CA VAL A 204 31.64 21.94 -3.43
C VAL A 204 30.14 22.23 -3.58
N ASP A 205 29.30 21.38 -3.06
CA ASP A 205 27.84 21.58 -3.10
C ASP A 205 27.12 20.86 -1.95
N VAL A 206 25.92 21.33 -1.60
CA VAL A 206 24.98 20.67 -0.66
C VAL A 206 23.65 20.51 -1.37
N LEU A 207 23.27 19.30 -1.67
CA LEU A 207 22.06 18.99 -2.43
C LEU A 207 20.83 18.85 -1.55
N VAL A 208 21.00 18.24 -0.38
CA VAL A 208 19.94 18.06 0.65
C VAL A 208 20.56 18.29 2.02
N ASN A 209 19.85 18.97 2.90
CA ASN A 209 20.21 19.12 4.29
C ASN A 209 18.94 19.38 5.10
N ASP A 210 18.11 18.38 5.26
CA ASP A 210 16.81 18.47 5.91
C ASP A 210 16.33 17.09 6.37
N PHE A 211 15.33 17.08 7.25
CA PHE A 211 14.61 15.88 7.61
C PHE A 211 13.77 15.40 6.41
N GLN A 212 13.96 14.15 6.02
CA GLN A 212 13.18 13.50 4.97
C GLN A 212 12.27 12.45 5.58
N GLN A 213 11.01 12.47 5.16
CA GLN A 213 10.04 11.45 5.56
C GLN A 213 10.43 10.09 4.98
N GLN A 214 9.92 9.04 5.59
CA GLN A 214 10.01 7.70 4.99
C GLN A 214 9.38 7.72 3.60
N SER A 215 9.98 7.00 2.68
CA SER A 215 9.44 6.82 1.33
C SER A 215 9.78 5.44 0.81
N VAL A 216 8.80 4.81 0.20
CA VAL A 216 8.98 3.54 -0.50
C VAL A 216 9.73 3.73 -1.80
N GLU A 217 9.49 4.86 -2.49
CA GLU A 217 10.22 5.22 -3.68
C GLU A 217 11.50 5.99 -3.31
N PRO A 218 12.63 5.70 -3.94
CA PRO A 218 13.86 6.43 -3.68
C PRO A 218 13.72 7.93 -3.99
N TYR A 219 14.24 8.75 -3.12
CA TYR A 219 14.42 10.16 -3.42
C TYR A 219 15.42 10.34 -4.54
N ALA A 220 15.17 11.29 -5.45
CA ALA A 220 16.02 11.57 -6.59
C ALA A 220 16.34 13.05 -6.66
N VAL A 221 17.63 13.38 -6.64
CA VAL A 221 18.14 14.76 -6.71
C VAL A 221 19.07 14.92 -7.90
N LYS A 222 18.76 15.89 -8.75
CA LYS A 222 19.60 16.20 -9.92
C LYS A 222 20.69 17.18 -9.52
N TRP A 223 21.94 16.79 -9.74
CA TRP A 223 23.09 17.69 -9.62
C TRP A 223 23.51 18.21 -10.99
N ASN A 224 23.61 19.56 -11.14
CA ASN A 224 24.14 20.22 -12.31
C ASN A 224 25.52 20.80 -12.03
N ALA A 225 26.54 20.22 -12.63
CA ALA A 225 27.95 20.60 -12.48
C ALA A 225 28.47 21.49 -13.59
N GLU A 226 27.63 22.29 -14.26
CA GLU A 226 27.99 23.14 -15.38
C GLU A 226 29.17 24.08 -15.07
N ASN A 227 29.23 24.59 -13.84
CA ASN A 227 30.29 25.51 -13.38
C ASN A 227 31.47 24.78 -12.74
N MET A 228 31.49 23.44 -12.74
CA MET A 228 32.59 22.65 -12.16
C MET A 228 33.57 22.22 -13.21
N ALA A 229 34.85 21.97 -12.84
CA ALA A 229 35.85 21.42 -13.72
C ALA A 229 35.61 19.93 -13.99
N SER A 230 35.97 19.45 -15.21
CA SER A 230 35.98 18.00 -15.46
C SER A 230 36.87 17.28 -14.45
N GLY A 231 36.42 16.14 -13.95
CA GLY A 231 37.18 15.40 -12.95
C GLY A 231 36.34 14.48 -12.10
N ILE A 232 36.97 13.97 -11.06
CA ILE A 232 36.33 13.07 -10.08
C ILE A 232 35.74 13.90 -8.94
N TYR A 233 34.52 13.55 -8.55
CA TYR A 233 33.79 14.06 -7.39
C TYR A 233 33.30 12.90 -6.55
N PHE A 234 32.98 13.19 -5.30
CA PHE A 234 32.42 12.24 -4.35
C PHE A 234 31.07 12.76 -3.86
N VAL A 235 30.02 11.95 -4.05
CA VAL A 235 28.74 12.12 -3.39
C VAL A 235 28.87 11.51 -2.01
N ARG A 236 28.48 12.25 -0.97
CA ARG A 236 28.46 11.77 0.40
C ARG A 236 27.08 11.97 0.99
N LEU A 237 26.49 10.88 1.45
CA LEU A 237 25.23 10.84 2.17
C LEU A 237 25.52 10.58 3.65
N LEU A 238 25.01 11.45 4.53
CA LEU A 238 25.04 11.28 5.97
C LEU A 238 23.61 11.20 6.49
N SER A 239 23.38 10.28 7.41
CA SER A 239 22.14 10.15 8.14
C SER A 239 22.44 9.52 9.50
N GLY A 240 22.30 10.28 10.58
CA GLY A 240 22.76 9.85 11.89
C GLY A 240 24.23 9.44 11.87
N ASP A 241 24.50 8.21 12.30
CA ASP A 241 25.87 7.62 12.30
C ASP A 241 26.23 6.94 10.95
N SER A 242 25.28 6.86 10.01
CA SER A 242 25.51 6.24 8.69
C SER A 242 26.18 7.23 7.74
N ILE A 243 27.26 6.79 7.11
CA ILE A 243 28.00 7.56 6.11
C ILE A 243 28.21 6.67 4.88
N GLN A 244 27.66 7.10 3.74
CA GLN A 244 27.89 6.43 2.48
C GLN A 244 28.52 7.38 1.48
N THR A 245 29.44 6.87 0.66
CA THR A 245 30.18 7.69 -0.31
C THR A 245 30.28 6.98 -1.64
N GLN A 246 30.00 7.72 -2.71
CA GLN A 246 30.08 7.24 -4.08
C GLN A 246 30.96 8.15 -4.94
N LYS A 247 31.76 7.54 -5.81
CA LYS A 247 32.57 8.26 -6.80
C LYS A 247 31.75 8.51 -8.07
N ILE A 248 31.78 9.76 -8.56
CA ILE A 248 31.18 10.18 -9.82
C ILE A 248 32.21 10.91 -10.69
N MET A 249 32.02 10.91 -12.02
CA MET A 249 32.97 11.48 -12.96
C MET A 249 32.28 12.46 -13.91
N LEU A 250 32.70 13.74 -13.86
CA LEU A 250 32.24 14.78 -14.77
C LEU A 250 33.18 14.82 -16.00
N ILE A 251 32.59 14.74 -17.17
CA ILE A 251 33.26 14.86 -18.47
C ILE A 251 32.60 16.03 -19.22
N LYS A 252 33.41 17.02 -19.62
CA LYS A 252 32.94 18.12 -20.47
C LYS A 252 33.56 18.00 -21.85
#